data_203327cc15f6fc905b97c54baad286ca
#
_entry.id   203327cc15f6fc905b97c54baad286ca
#
_cell.length_a   1.000
_cell.length_b   1.000
_cell.length_c   1.000
_cell.angle_alpha   90.00
_cell.angle_beta   90.00
_cell.angle_gamma   90.00
#
_symmetry.space_group_name_H-M   'P 1'
#
loop_
_entity.id
_entity.type
_entity.pdbx_description
1 polymer ?
#
loop_
_entity_poly.entity_id
_entity_poly.type
_entity_poly.pdbx_seq_one_letter_code
_entity_poly.pdbx_strand_id
1 'polypeptide(L)'
;DMFTMFMEGLILKPNGYVSIINLQSWMFLQSYEKFRNDNIAKNTFVSHLHMGRGIFGVDFGSTSFIYRRVKIEDYLTKYYRLHQRLFQYIDFKDIERIFLETLNNESYRFDFDDYDKNGIIRSGYNNGKKILYVKTIDDFKNIPGNVFGYWASKNLLNAYTEGHLLKNLATPRTGMMTGKNDQFIRYWWEININKFNKNAINAKDAAESKQKWFPYNKGGNYRRWYGNNEFVIDYENSGMNIFGNAIIDGRVVQDYPDKYKFIPLISWSKISSGKPSFRYKSNCLSDIAGAMLCTDNELYYYLGYLNSIVPEKILSIMSPTLNFESGQIGNLPVLFSKSNFVTEKVEENIDITKKDWDSFETSWDFSKHQLLIGNSLKDNV
;
A
#
# COMPACT_ATOMS: atom_id res chain seq x y z
N ASP A 1 -16.40 -14.40 8.28
CA ASP A 1 -17.15 -13.35 8.98
C ASP A 1 -18.66 -13.55 8.83
N MET A 2 -19.44 -13.17 9.87
CA MET A 2 -20.89 -13.37 9.90
C MET A 2 -21.62 -12.75 8.69
N PHE A 3 -21.23 -11.58 8.21
CA PHE A 3 -21.93 -10.95 7.10
C PHE A 3 -21.79 -11.71 5.76
N THR A 4 -20.66 -12.37 5.51
CA THR A 4 -20.51 -13.24 4.34
C THR A 4 -21.36 -14.51 4.46
N MET A 5 -21.53 -15.02 5.67
CA MET A 5 -22.45 -16.14 5.94
C MET A 5 -23.90 -15.78 5.64
N PHE A 6 -24.33 -14.56 5.98
CA PHE A 6 -25.65 -14.07 5.58
C PHE A 6 -25.82 -13.96 4.07
N MET A 7 -24.79 -13.48 3.36
CA MET A 7 -24.83 -13.40 1.89
C MET A 7 -24.91 -14.78 1.22
N GLU A 8 -24.22 -15.78 1.78
CA GLU A 8 -24.22 -17.15 1.26
C GLU A 8 -25.42 -17.98 1.74
N GLY A 9 -25.79 -17.80 3.01
CA GLY A 9 -26.76 -18.63 3.71
C GLY A 9 -28.22 -18.31 3.47
N LEU A 10 -28.53 -17.15 2.88
CA LEU A 10 -29.91 -16.79 2.58
C LEU A 10 -30.50 -17.74 1.53
N ILE A 11 -31.40 -18.60 1.97
CA ILE A 11 -32.16 -19.51 1.10
C ILE A 11 -33.20 -18.69 0.37
N LEU A 12 -32.96 -18.43 -0.90
CA LEU A 12 -33.84 -17.69 -1.76
C LEU A 12 -34.58 -18.61 -2.71
N LYS A 13 -35.77 -18.16 -3.11
CA LYS A 13 -36.43 -18.73 -4.30
C LYS A 13 -35.51 -18.55 -5.51
N PRO A 14 -35.50 -19.48 -6.46
CA PRO A 14 -34.79 -19.29 -7.73
C PRO A 14 -35.17 -17.93 -8.34
N ASN A 15 -34.18 -17.17 -8.81
CA ASN A 15 -34.32 -15.81 -9.33
C ASN A 15 -34.79 -14.74 -8.36
N GLY A 16 -34.82 -15.01 -7.04
CA GLY A 16 -35.14 -14.02 -6.02
C GLY A 16 -34.10 -12.91 -5.89
N TYR A 17 -34.53 -11.77 -5.37
CA TYR A 17 -33.65 -10.64 -5.04
C TYR A 17 -33.26 -10.67 -3.58
N VAL A 18 -32.02 -10.29 -3.30
CA VAL A 18 -31.50 -10.03 -1.96
C VAL A 18 -31.05 -8.58 -1.90
N SER A 19 -31.48 -7.88 -0.86
CA SER A 19 -30.95 -6.56 -0.50
C SER A 19 -30.22 -6.69 0.85
N ILE A 20 -29.00 -6.17 0.92
CA ILE A 20 -28.18 -6.26 2.13
C ILE A 20 -27.33 -5.01 2.31
N ILE A 21 -27.09 -4.65 3.58
CA ILE A 21 -26.14 -3.63 3.97
C ILE A 21 -25.05 -4.33 4.78
N ASN A 22 -23.79 -4.10 4.43
CA ASN A 22 -22.65 -4.68 5.16
C ASN A 22 -21.38 -3.83 5.03
N LEU A 23 -20.29 -4.35 5.61
CA LEU A 23 -18.96 -3.74 5.54
C LEU A 23 -18.42 -3.78 4.12
N GLN A 24 -17.78 -2.69 3.67
CA GLN A 24 -17.12 -2.63 2.35
C GLN A 24 -15.91 -3.55 2.20
N SER A 25 -15.36 -4.07 3.30
CA SER A 25 -14.10 -4.85 3.32
C SER A 25 -14.13 -6.10 2.42
N TRP A 26 -15.29 -6.72 2.22
CA TRP A 26 -15.44 -7.86 1.34
C TRP A 26 -15.08 -7.55 -0.14
N MET A 27 -15.18 -6.29 -0.54
CA MET A 27 -14.90 -5.87 -1.92
C MET A 27 -13.42 -6.00 -2.29
N PHE A 28 -12.49 -5.94 -1.33
CA PHE A 28 -11.05 -5.83 -1.63
C PHE A 28 -10.12 -6.65 -0.74
N LEU A 29 -10.47 -7.03 0.50
CA LEU A 29 -9.57 -7.80 1.36
C LEU A 29 -9.31 -9.20 0.78
N GLN A 30 -8.07 -9.66 0.88
CA GLN A 30 -7.63 -10.97 0.36
C GLN A 30 -8.36 -12.13 1.04
N SER A 31 -8.67 -12.02 2.31
CA SER A 31 -9.44 -13.04 3.05
C SER A 31 -10.83 -13.34 2.46
N TYR A 32 -11.38 -12.42 1.65
CA TYR A 32 -12.67 -12.59 0.98
C TYR A 32 -12.54 -12.92 -0.53
N GLU A 33 -11.37 -13.24 -1.02
CA GLU A 33 -11.16 -13.55 -2.44
C GLU A 33 -12.03 -14.72 -2.90
N LYS A 34 -12.04 -15.83 -2.16
CA LYS A 34 -12.89 -16.99 -2.48
C LYS A 34 -14.37 -16.62 -2.50
N PHE A 35 -14.81 -15.83 -1.51
CA PHE A 35 -16.17 -15.34 -1.44
C PHE A 35 -16.54 -14.48 -2.66
N ARG A 36 -15.64 -13.56 -3.11
CA ARG A 36 -15.85 -12.77 -4.32
C ARG A 36 -15.97 -13.65 -5.56
N ASN A 37 -15.06 -14.62 -5.72
CA ASN A 37 -15.07 -15.54 -6.85
C ASN A 37 -16.40 -16.28 -6.95
N ASP A 38 -16.87 -16.83 -5.84
CA ASP A 38 -18.13 -17.56 -5.79
C ASP A 38 -19.33 -16.68 -6.12
N ASN A 39 -19.35 -15.42 -5.61
CA ASN A 39 -20.43 -14.49 -5.87
C ASN A 39 -20.42 -13.97 -7.32
N ILE A 40 -19.26 -13.68 -7.89
CA ILE A 40 -19.13 -13.27 -9.30
C ILE A 40 -19.62 -14.38 -10.23
N ALA A 41 -19.32 -15.64 -9.90
CA ALA A 41 -19.69 -16.78 -10.74
C ALA A 41 -21.20 -17.10 -10.71
N LYS A 42 -21.87 -16.84 -9.60
CA LYS A 42 -23.25 -17.33 -9.34
C LYS A 42 -24.33 -16.27 -9.32
N ASN A 43 -23.96 -15.01 -9.10
CA ASN A 43 -24.92 -13.93 -8.83
C ASN A 43 -24.80 -12.79 -9.84
N THR A 44 -25.90 -12.06 -9.99
CA THR A 44 -25.96 -10.80 -10.75
C THR A 44 -26.23 -9.67 -9.80
N PHE A 45 -25.30 -8.72 -9.67
CA PHE A 45 -25.54 -7.49 -8.93
C PHE A 45 -26.37 -6.54 -9.77
N VAL A 46 -27.45 -6.01 -9.17
CA VAL A 46 -28.40 -5.10 -9.84
C VAL A 46 -27.99 -3.65 -9.60
N SER A 47 -27.74 -3.32 -8.33
CA SER A 47 -27.25 -2.02 -7.91
C SER A 47 -26.33 -2.14 -6.72
N HIS A 48 -25.42 -1.20 -6.57
CA HIS A 48 -24.44 -1.19 -5.48
C HIS A 48 -24.16 0.26 -5.05
N LEU A 49 -24.42 0.57 -3.79
CA LEU A 49 -24.14 1.85 -3.17
C LEU A 49 -22.89 1.70 -2.28
N HIS A 50 -21.84 2.44 -2.58
CA HIS A 50 -20.64 2.49 -1.78
C HIS A 50 -20.66 3.79 -0.98
N MET A 51 -21.11 3.70 0.26
CA MET A 51 -21.47 4.85 1.09
C MET A 51 -20.30 5.43 1.88
N GLY A 52 -19.23 4.66 2.05
CA GLY A 52 -18.08 5.08 2.85
C GLY A 52 -18.32 4.97 4.36
N ARG A 53 -17.65 5.80 5.14
CA ARG A 53 -17.59 5.72 6.62
C ARG A 53 -18.62 6.64 7.27
N GLY A 54 -18.97 6.32 8.52
CA GLY A 54 -19.74 7.19 9.40
C GLY A 54 -21.27 7.09 9.27
N ILE A 55 -21.79 6.31 8.30
CA ILE A 55 -23.22 6.18 8.02
C ILE A 55 -24.03 5.74 9.24
N PHE A 56 -23.51 4.80 10.01
CA PHE A 56 -24.21 4.25 11.19
C PHE A 56 -23.56 4.69 12.51
N GLY A 57 -22.89 5.83 12.53
CA GLY A 57 -22.17 6.32 13.71
C GLY A 57 -20.93 5.50 14.08
N VAL A 58 -20.49 4.60 13.19
CA VAL A 58 -19.33 3.73 13.38
C VAL A 58 -18.25 4.02 12.36
N ASP A 59 -16.99 3.83 12.76
CA ASP A 59 -15.83 4.23 11.98
C ASP A 59 -15.35 3.16 10.99
N PHE A 60 -16.27 2.56 10.24
CA PHE A 60 -15.95 1.67 9.12
C PHE A 60 -16.83 1.93 7.89
N GLY A 61 -16.30 1.60 6.72
CA GLY A 61 -17.01 1.82 5.47
C GLY A 61 -18.11 0.82 5.23
N SER A 62 -19.23 1.30 4.71
CA SER A 62 -20.46 0.55 4.47
C SER A 62 -20.81 0.50 2.99
N THR A 63 -21.41 -0.61 2.60
CA THR A 63 -21.99 -0.81 1.27
C THR A 63 -23.41 -1.33 1.38
N SER A 64 -24.28 -0.89 0.46
CA SER A 64 -25.62 -1.43 0.28
C SER A 64 -25.75 -1.93 -1.15
N PHE A 65 -26.28 -3.12 -1.35
CA PHE A 65 -26.41 -3.66 -2.69
C PHE A 65 -27.60 -4.60 -2.83
N ILE A 66 -28.07 -4.72 -4.07
CA ILE A 66 -29.12 -5.66 -4.46
C ILE A 66 -28.50 -6.64 -5.46
N TYR A 67 -28.70 -7.93 -5.24
CA TYR A 67 -28.31 -8.97 -6.18
C TYR A 67 -29.37 -10.03 -6.39
N ARG A 68 -29.30 -10.73 -7.53
CA ARG A 68 -30.10 -11.93 -7.83
C ARG A 68 -29.19 -13.15 -7.75
N ARG A 69 -29.73 -14.27 -7.22
CA ARG A 69 -29.02 -15.58 -7.20
C ARG A 69 -29.18 -16.30 -8.53
N VAL A 70 -28.83 -15.64 -9.59
CA VAL A 70 -28.71 -16.17 -10.96
C VAL A 70 -27.69 -15.33 -11.69
N LYS A 71 -26.80 -15.99 -12.42
CA LYS A 71 -25.87 -15.30 -13.31
C LYS A 71 -26.61 -14.87 -14.59
N ILE A 72 -26.56 -13.60 -14.90
CA ILE A 72 -27.01 -13.01 -16.17
C ILE A 72 -25.74 -12.45 -16.83
N GLU A 73 -25.38 -12.98 -17.99
CA GLU A 73 -24.21 -12.52 -18.71
C GLU A 73 -24.41 -11.07 -19.19
N ASP A 74 -23.31 -10.33 -19.23
CA ASP A 74 -23.24 -8.92 -19.68
C ASP A 74 -24.20 -7.96 -19.01
N TYR A 75 -24.73 -8.32 -17.83
CA TYR A 75 -25.63 -7.44 -17.08
C TYR A 75 -24.89 -6.19 -16.60
N LEU A 76 -25.43 -5.02 -16.96
CA LEU A 76 -24.88 -3.72 -16.59
C LEU A 76 -25.38 -3.29 -15.22
N THR A 77 -24.53 -3.47 -14.21
CA THR A 77 -24.78 -3.07 -12.83
C THR A 77 -24.50 -1.58 -12.63
N LYS A 78 -25.39 -0.89 -11.91
CA LYS A 78 -25.20 0.50 -11.50
C LYS A 78 -24.50 0.56 -10.15
N TYR A 79 -23.29 1.14 -10.13
CA TYR A 79 -22.47 1.37 -8.93
C TYR A 79 -22.45 2.86 -8.60
N TYR A 80 -22.87 3.22 -7.39
CA TYR A 80 -22.88 4.59 -6.90
C TYR A 80 -21.74 4.78 -5.89
N ARG A 81 -20.74 5.61 -6.22
CA ARG A 81 -19.62 5.94 -5.35
C ARG A 81 -19.89 7.23 -4.60
N LEU A 82 -20.34 7.12 -3.35
CA LEU A 82 -20.80 8.23 -2.53
C LEU A 82 -19.72 8.78 -1.60
N HIS A 83 -18.46 8.41 -1.82
CA HIS A 83 -17.27 8.95 -1.16
C HIS A 83 -16.06 8.82 -2.08
N GLN A 84 -14.98 9.58 -1.82
CA GLN A 84 -13.75 9.49 -2.61
C GLN A 84 -12.61 8.84 -1.85
N ARG A 85 -12.41 9.20 -0.58
CA ARG A 85 -11.34 8.68 0.26
C ARG A 85 -11.91 7.78 1.35
N LEU A 86 -11.21 6.71 1.67
CA LEU A 86 -11.66 5.72 2.64
C LEU A 86 -11.93 6.33 4.04
N PHE A 87 -11.15 7.35 4.40
CA PHE A 87 -11.23 8.03 5.69
C PHE A 87 -11.97 9.37 5.62
N GLN A 88 -12.64 9.66 4.51
CA GLN A 88 -13.45 10.86 4.38
C GLN A 88 -14.78 10.64 5.10
N TYR A 89 -15.10 11.53 6.03
CA TYR A 89 -16.43 11.64 6.60
C TYR A 89 -17.29 12.53 5.72
N ILE A 90 -18.47 12.05 5.36
CA ILE A 90 -19.50 12.83 4.66
C ILE A 90 -20.78 12.67 5.46
N ASP A 91 -21.48 13.78 5.73
CA ASP A 91 -22.73 13.74 6.48
C ASP A 91 -23.77 12.87 5.76
N PHE A 92 -24.57 12.13 6.50
CA PHE A 92 -25.59 11.22 5.94
C PHE A 92 -26.57 11.95 5.01
N LYS A 93 -27.00 13.16 5.38
CA LYS A 93 -27.92 13.97 4.55
C LYS A 93 -27.29 14.35 3.21
N ASP A 94 -25.98 14.60 3.19
CA ASP A 94 -25.28 14.89 1.95
C ASP A 94 -25.08 13.63 1.10
N ILE A 95 -24.83 12.48 1.71
CA ILE A 95 -24.79 11.19 1.00
C ILE A 95 -26.15 10.90 0.33
N GLU A 96 -27.25 11.09 1.06
CA GLU A 96 -28.60 10.94 0.52
C GLU A 96 -28.83 11.91 -0.63
N ARG A 97 -28.53 13.19 -0.45
CA ARG A 97 -28.64 14.22 -1.49
C ARG A 97 -27.84 13.87 -2.75
N ILE A 98 -26.55 13.51 -2.61
CA ILE A 98 -25.69 13.11 -3.74
C ILE A 98 -26.31 11.92 -4.49
N PHE A 99 -26.84 10.95 -3.76
CA PHE A 99 -27.50 9.79 -4.37
C PHE A 99 -28.76 10.19 -5.14
N LEU A 100 -29.66 10.98 -4.54
CA LEU A 100 -30.90 11.44 -5.17
C LEU A 100 -30.63 12.32 -6.40
N GLU A 101 -29.68 13.24 -6.33
CA GLU A 101 -29.25 14.04 -7.48
C GLU A 101 -28.70 13.15 -8.62
N THR A 102 -27.98 12.09 -8.27
CA THR A 102 -27.47 11.15 -9.28
C THR A 102 -28.58 10.30 -9.90
N LEU A 103 -29.63 9.97 -9.17
CA LEU A 103 -30.80 9.29 -9.73
C LEU A 103 -31.56 10.18 -10.74
N ASN A 104 -31.68 11.47 -10.46
CA ASN A 104 -32.31 12.45 -11.33
C ASN A 104 -31.45 12.83 -12.54
N ASN A 105 -30.11 12.80 -12.38
CA ASN A 105 -29.17 13.14 -13.42
C ASN A 105 -27.94 12.21 -13.35
N GLU A 106 -27.87 11.20 -14.21
CA GLU A 106 -26.77 10.22 -14.26
C GLU A 106 -25.40 10.85 -14.54
N SER A 107 -25.36 12.07 -15.06
CA SER A 107 -24.14 12.85 -15.28
C SER A 107 -23.73 13.70 -14.08
N TYR A 108 -24.48 13.66 -12.98
CA TYR A 108 -24.17 14.41 -11.77
C TYR A 108 -22.77 14.11 -11.27
N ARG A 109 -22.08 15.15 -10.81
CA ARG A 109 -20.72 15.08 -10.26
C ARG A 109 -20.68 15.80 -8.92
N PHE A 110 -19.83 15.35 -8.03
CA PHE A 110 -19.65 15.95 -6.71
C PHE A 110 -18.17 16.17 -6.42
N ASP A 111 -17.82 17.32 -5.84
CA ASP A 111 -16.45 17.63 -5.45
C ASP A 111 -16.20 17.20 -4.00
N PHE A 112 -15.69 15.98 -3.85
CA PHE A 112 -15.34 15.44 -2.55
C PHE A 112 -14.08 16.08 -1.96
N ASP A 113 -13.23 16.69 -2.77
CA ASP A 113 -11.97 17.28 -2.31
C ASP A 113 -12.23 18.61 -1.58
N ASP A 114 -13.28 19.34 -1.98
CA ASP A 114 -13.71 20.59 -1.37
C ASP A 114 -14.81 20.44 -0.30
N TYR A 115 -15.24 19.21 -0.04
CA TYR A 115 -16.22 18.95 1.01
C TYR A 115 -15.60 19.13 2.39
N ASP A 116 -16.12 20.04 3.20
CA ASP A 116 -15.75 20.25 4.58
C ASP A 116 -16.80 19.67 5.56
N LYS A 117 -16.46 19.67 6.86
CA LYS A 117 -17.33 19.15 7.93
C LYS A 117 -18.68 19.91 8.07
N ASN A 118 -18.79 21.09 7.47
CA ASN A 118 -19.97 21.94 7.53
C ASN A 118 -20.85 21.75 6.26
N GLY A 119 -20.50 20.81 5.38
CA GLY A 119 -21.22 20.56 4.14
C GLY A 119 -21.04 21.66 3.08
N ILE A 120 -20.08 22.53 3.23
CA ILE A 120 -19.83 23.63 2.28
C ILE A 120 -18.93 23.12 1.15
N ILE A 121 -19.41 23.26 -0.05
CA ILE A 121 -18.63 23.01 -1.28
C ILE A 121 -18.00 24.35 -1.68
N ARG A 122 -16.66 24.42 -1.63
CA ARG A 122 -15.91 25.67 -1.83
C ARG A 122 -15.65 26.00 -3.31
N SER A 123 -15.56 25.01 -4.17
CA SER A 123 -15.34 25.22 -5.60
C SER A 123 -16.54 24.79 -6.45
N GLY A 124 -16.67 25.46 -7.59
CA GLY A 124 -17.74 25.19 -8.52
C GLY A 124 -17.63 23.81 -9.19
N TYR A 125 -18.71 23.33 -9.74
CA TYR A 125 -18.98 22.01 -10.34
C TYR A 125 -17.95 21.47 -11.36
N ASN A 126 -16.97 22.24 -11.80
CA ASN A 126 -16.08 21.88 -12.91
C ASN A 126 -15.05 20.79 -12.60
N ASN A 127 -14.79 20.47 -11.32
CA ASN A 127 -13.86 19.43 -10.89
C ASN A 127 -14.52 18.24 -10.19
N GLY A 128 -15.83 18.16 -10.17
CA GLY A 128 -16.58 17.12 -9.51
C GLY A 128 -16.23 15.71 -10.01
N LYS A 129 -16.20 14.76 -9.09
CA LYS A 129 -15.95 13.35 -9.41
C LYS A 129 -17.24 12.66 -9.86
N LYS A 130 -17.10 11.71 -10.75
CA LYS A 130 -18.20 10.85 -11.21
C LYS A 130 -18.73 10.02 -10.04
N ILE A 131 -20.04 9.98 -9.90
CA ILE A 131 -20.75 9.21 -8.86
C ILE A 131 -21.22 7.86 -9.40
N LEU A 132 -21.92 7.86 -10.53
CA LEU A 132 -22.46 6.66 -11.16
C LEU A 132 -21.46 6.00 -12.09
N TYR A 133 -21.20 4.73 -11.86
CA TYR A 133 -20.44 3.85 -12.75
C TYR A 133 -21.34 2.70 -13.20
N VAL A 134 -21.29 2.39 -14.50
CA VAL A 134 -22.04 1.27 -15.09
C VAL A 134 -21.01 0.27 -15.63
N LYS A 135 -21.03 -0.94 -15.09
CA LYS A 135 -20.04 -1.98 -15.36
C LYS A 135 -20.69 -3.35 -15.32
N THR A 136 -20.13 -4.30 -16.06
CA THR A 136 -20.42 -5.71 -15.82
C THR A 136 -19.60 -6.21 -14.63
N ILE A 137 -20.08 -7.23 -13.95
CA ILE A 137 -19.30 -7.85 -12.86
C ILE A 137 -18.03 -8.53 -13.39
N ASP A 138 -18.04 -8.94 -14.64
CA ASP A 138 -16.93 -9.62 -15.29
C ASP A 138 -15.75 -8.68 -15.61
N ASP A 139 -15.99 -7.35 -15.66
CA ASP A 139 -14.92 -6.35 -15.76
C ASP A 139 -13.88 -6.47 -14.64
N PHE A 140 -14.22 -7.08 -13.51
CA PHE A 140 -13.32 -7.19 -12.35
C PHE A 140 -12.48 -8.46 -12.34
N LYS A 141 -12.79 -9.45 -13.19
CA LYS A 141 -12.08 -10.74 -13.23
C LYS A 141 -10.57 -10.61 -13.51
N ASN A 142 -10.18 -9.55 -14.21
CA ASN A 142 -8.78 -9.31 -14.55
C ASN A 142 -7.98 -8.67 -13.39
N ILE A 143 -8.65 -8.13 -12.37
CA ILE A 143 -7.98 -7.61 -11.19
C ILE A 143 -7.66 -8.78 -10.26
N PRO A 144 -6.39 -8.98 -9.82
CA PRO A 144 -6.04 -10.05 -8.89
C PRO A 144 -6.93 -10.05 -7.64
N GLY A 145 -7.46 -11.23 -7.31
CA GLY A 145 -8.40 -11.39 -6.21
C GLY A 145 -9.83 -10.91 -6.51
N ASN A 146 -10.15 -10.61 -7.79
CA ASN A 146 -11.47 -10.13 -8.23
C ASN A 146 -12.00 -8.96 -7.39
N VAL A 147 -11.11 -8.00 -7.11
CA VAL A 147 -11.45 -6.78 -6.34
C VAL A 147 -12.50 -5.99 -7.09
N PHE A 148 -13.54 -5.54 -6.37
CA PHE A 148 -14.64 -4.74 -6.92
C PHE A 148 -14.20 -3.30 -7.19
N GLY A 149 -13.30 -3.13 -8.17
CA GLY A 149 -12.74 -1.85 -8.60
C GLY A 149 -13.56 -1.15 -9.68
N TYR A 150 -14.89 -1.03 -9.52
CA TYR A 150 -15.83 -0.51 -10.54
C TYR A 150 -15.49 0.91 -11.03
N TRP A 151 -14.71 1.68 -10.27
CA TRP A 151 -14.24 3.02 -10.67
C TRP A 151 -12.90 2.99 -11.44
N ALA A 152 -12.33 1.82 -11.66
CA ALA A 152 -11.12 1.66 -12.47
C ALA A 152 -11.36 2.09 -13.91
N SER A 153 -10.40 2.80 -14.49
CA SER A 153 -10.43 3.14 -15.91
C SER A 153 -10.15 1.89 -16.77
N LYS A 154 -10.60 1.90 -18.02
CA LYS A 154 -10.33 0.82 -18.98
C LYS A 154 -8.82 0.60 -19.17
N ASN A 155 -8.03 1.66 -19.25
CA ASN A 155 -6.57 1.56 -19.39
C ASN A 155 -5.91 0.87 -18.17
N LEU A 156 -6.45 1.11 -16.97
CA LEU A 156 -5.96 0.45 -15.76
C LEU A 156 -6.30 -1.05 -15.77
N LEU A 157 -7.50 -1.42 -16.21
CA LEU A 157 -7.89 -2.81 -16.37
C LEU A 157 -7.05 -3.50 -17.44
N ASN A 158 -6.79 -2.84 -18.57
CA ASN A 158 -5.92 -3.34 -19.62
C ASN A 158 -4.48 -3.58 -19.14
N ALA A 159 -3.98 -2.77 -18.20
CA ALA A 159 -2.63 -3.00 -17.66
C ALA A 159 -2.49 -4.38 -16.98
N TYR A 160 -3.57 -4.98 -16.50
CA TYR A 160 -3.55 -6.34 -15.95
C TYR A 160 -3.58 -7.44 -17.01
N THR A 161 -4.09 -7.14 -18.21
CA THR A 161 -4.10 -8.11 -19.32
C THR A 161 -2.81 -8.04 -20.15
N GLU A 162 -2.18 -6.88 -20.23
CA GLU A 162 -1.00 -6.64 -21.07
C GLU A 162 0.31 -6.72 -20.28
N GLY A 163 0.26 -6.45 -18.97
CA GLY A 163 1.42 -6.40 -18.09
C GLY A 163 1.72 -7.70 -17.37
N HIS A 164 2.89 -7.76 -16.75
CA HIS A 164 3.29 -8.85 -15.87
C HIS A 164 3.10 -8.43 -14.41
N LEU A 165 2.58 -9.33 -13.56
CA LEU A 165 2.50 -9.05 -12.13
C LEU A 165 3.90 -8.94 -11.53
N LEU A 166 4.11 -7.92 -10.69
CA LEU A 166 5.42 -7.65 -10.08
C LEU A 166 5.97 -8.86 -9.29
N LYS A 167 5.11 -9.67 -8.67
CA LYS A 167 5.51 -10.90 -7.96
C LYS A 167 6.12 -11.98 -8.87
N ASN A 168 5.90 -11.92 -10.18
CA ASN A 168 6.48 -12.84 -11.16
C ASN A 168 7.85 -12.33 -11.65
N LEU A 169 8.19 -11.08 -11.37
CA LEU A 169 9.41 -10.40 -11.81
C LEU A 169 10.39 -10.15 -10.64
N ALA A 170 9.88 -10.02 -9.44
CA ALA A 170 10.63 -9.75 -8.22
C ALA A 170 9.96 -10.43 -7.02
N THR A 171 10.62 -10.45 -5.87
CA THR A 171 10.13 -11.13 -4.66
C THR A 171 9.68 -10.12 -3.59
N PRO A 172 8.37 -9.81 -3.50
CA PRO A 172 7.85 -8.99 -2.40
C PRO A 172 7.78 -9.81 -1.11
N ARG A 173 8.29 -9.26 -0.01
CA ARG A 173 8.40 -9.95 1.28
C ARG A 173 8.14 -9.03 2.47
N THR A 174 7.82 -9.63 3.59
CA THR A 174 7.96 -9.02 4.91
C THR A 174 9.32 -9.34 5.51
N GLY A 175 9.79 -8.50 6.42
CA GLY A 175 11.01 -8.75 7.18
C GLY A 175 10.79 -9.64 8.41
N MET A 176 11.73 -9.54 9.35
CA MET A 176 11.75 -10.33 10.59
C MET A 176 10.85 -9.76 11.70
N MET A 177 10.56 -10.58 12.68
CA MET A 177 9.93 -10.21 13.96
C MET A 177 10.86 -10.61 15.11
N THR A 178 11.22 -9.64 15.93
CA THR A 178 12.15 -9.87 17.07
C THR A 178 11.46 -10.39 18.34
N GLY A 179 10.13 -10.36 18.38
CA GLY A 179 9.34 -10.62 19.59
C GLY A 179 9.42 -9.47 20.61
N LYS A 180 10.61 -8.83 20.77
CA LYS A 180 10.82 -7.73 21.75
C LYS A 180 11.74 -6.65 21.18
N ASN A 181 11.14 -5.67 20.50
CA ASN A 181 11.87 -4.59 19.85
C ASN A 181 12.75 -3.80 20.82
N ASP A 182 12.24 -3.46 21.99
CA ASP A 182 12.95 -2.65 23.00
C ASP A 182 14.24 -3.30 23.50
N GLN A 183 14.37 -4.61 23.38
CA GLN A 183 15.57 -5.36 23.76
C GLN A 183 16.62 -5.35 22.65
N PHE A 184 16.19 -5.49 21.38
CA PHE A 184 17.08 -5.79 20.27
C PHE A 184 17.28 -4.64 19.29
N ILE A 185 16.45 -3.58 19.34
CA ILE A 185 16.50 -2.46 18.41
C ILE A 185 16.88 -1.20 19.17
N ARG A 186 17.73 -0.36 18.54
CA ARG A 186 18.16 0.94 19.05
C ARG A 186 18.16 1.96 17.92
N TYR A 187 18.19 3.21 18.27
CA TYR A 187 18.67 4.24 17.37
C TYR A 187 20.20 4.13 17.25
N TRP A 188 20.75 4.46 16.09
CA TRP A 188 22.19 4.30 15.85
C TRP A 188 23.05 5.16 16.79
N TRP A 189 22.53 6.28 17.29
CA TRP A 189 23.24 7.14 18.24
C TRP A 189 23.20 6.65 19.71
N GLU A 190 22.43 5.61 20.00
CA GLU A 190 22.37 4.99 21.32
C GLU A 190 23.40 3.88 21.52
N ILE A 191 24.11 3.50 20.46
CA ILE A 191 25.01 2.34 20.47
C ILE A 191 26.48 2.73 20.48
N ASN A 192 27.34 1.78 20.83
CA ASN A 192 28.78 1.94 20.61
C ASN A 192 29.11 1.80 19.12
N ILE A 193 29.53 2.89 18.48
CA ILE A 193 29.83 2.95 17.06
C ILE A 193 30.92 1.98 16.62
N ASN A 194 31.86 1.61 17.52
CA ASN A 194 32.90 0.63 17.22
C ASN A 194 32.36 -0.81 17.10
N LYS A 195 31.11 -1.04 17.49
CA LYS A 195 30.42 -2.32 17.33
C LYS A 195 29.36 -2.28 16.22
N PHE A 196 29.37 -1.25 15.38
CA PHE A 196 28.41 -1.04 14.31
C PHE A 196 29.05 -1.36 12.95
N ASN A 197 28.46 -2.31 12.22
CA ASN A 197 28.78 -2.59 10.83
C ASN A 197 27.64 -2.11 9.92
N LYS A 198 27.86 -1.00 9.22
CA LYS A 198 26.91 -0.46 8.25
C LYS A 198 27.17 -0.90 6.79
N ASN A 199 28.18 -1.74 6.58
CA ASN A 199 28.69 -2.07 5.25
C ASN A 199 28.55 -3.57 4.91
N ALA A 200 27.93 -4.39 5.76
CA ALA A 200 27.71 -5.80 5.48
C ALA A 200 26.91 -5.97 4.19
N ILE A 201 27.37 -6.84 3.27
CA ILE A 201 26.78 -7.05 1.95
C ILE A 201 25.98 -8.35 1.83
N ASN A 202 26.09 -9.24 2.82
CA ASN A 202 25.33 -10.49 2.93
C ASN A 202 25.43 -11.04 4.37
N ALA A 203 24.67 -12.08 4.68
CA ALA A 203 24.62 -12.68 6.01
C ALA A 203 25.97 -13.28 6.45
N LYS A 204 26.75 -13.83 5.52
CA LYS A 204 28.09 -14.40 5.81
C LYS A 204 29.08 -13.30 6.22
N ASP A 205 29.12 -12.22 5.44
CA ASP A 205 29.99 -11.07 5.74
C ASP A 205 29.63 -10.44 7.10
N ALA A 206 28.32 -10.31 7.39
CA ALA A 206 27.85 -9.85 8.69
C ALA A 206 28.36 -10.74 9.84
N ALA A 207 28.27 -12.07 9.71
CA ALA A 207 28.74 -13.04 10.71
C ALA A 207 30.24 -12.98 10.91
N GLU A 208 31.05 -12.91 9.82
CA GLU A 208 32.50 -12.83 9.84
C GLU A 208 33.00 -11.53 10.46
N SER A 209 32.27 -10.45 10.37
CA SER A 209 32.61 -9.14 10.94
C SER A 209 32.67 -9.13 12.47
N LYS A 210 32.01 -10.07 13.14
CA LYS A 210 31.88 -10.18 14.60
C LYS A 210 31.33 -8.88 15.26
N GLN A 211 30.66 -8.06 14.49
CA GLN A 211 30.03 -6.85 14.99
C GLN A 211 28.68 -7.18 15.61
N LYS A 212 28.21 -6.30 16.48
CA LYS A 212 26.95 -6.49 17.19
C LYS A 212 25.77 -5.83 16.49
N TRP A 213 25.96 -4.60 16.04
CA TRP A 213 24.90 -3.76 15.53
C TRP A 213 24.95 -3.64 14.02
N PHE A 214 23.78 -3.73 13.39
CA PHE A 214 23.63 -3.62 11.94
C PHE A 214 22.44 -2.72 11.59
N PRO A 215 22.44 -2.03 10.42
CA PRO A 215 21.32 -1.22 9.97
C PRO A 215 20.01 -2.01 9.94
N TYR A 216 18.93 -1.38 10.39
CA TYR A 216 17.62 -2.01 10.48
C TYR A 216 16.53 -1.16 9.84
N ASN A 217 15.92 -1.68 8.79
CA ASN A 217 14.85 -1.03 8.06
C ASN A 217 13.50 -1.29 8.76
N LYS A 218 13.01 -0.32 9.50
CA LYS A 218 11.74 -0.39 10.24
C LYS A 218 10.57 0.34 9.56
N GLY A 219 10.72 0.73 8.30
CA GLY A 219 9.77 1.58 7.59
C GLY A 219 9.95 3.04 7.96
N GLY A 220 8.95 3.68 8.55
CA GLY A 220 9.00 5.08 9.00
C GLY A 220 8.12 6.03 8.18
N ASN A 221 8.36 7.32 8.31
CA ASN A 221 7.60 8.40 7.70
C ASN A 221 7.63 8.38 6.17
N TYR A 222 6.70 9.12 5.55
CA TYR A 222 6.69 9.28 4.10
C TYR A 222 8.00 9.87 3.59
N ARG A 223 8.76 9.07 2.83
CA ARG A 223 9.98 9.50 2.15
C ARG A 223 10.23 8.62 0.93
N ARG A 224 10.43 9.24 -0.22
CA ARG A 224 10.75 8.55 -1.48
C ARG A 224 12.26 8.44 -1.67
N TRP A 225 12.69 7.47 -2.45
CA TRP A 225 14.03 7.24 -2.99
C TRP A 225 15.05 6.80 -1.95
N TYR A 226 15.32 7.58 -0.90
CA TYR A 226 16.30 7.27 0.15
C TYR A 226 15.89 7.85 1.51
N GLY A 227 16.37 7.28 2.62
CA GLY A 227 16.20 7.78 3.98
C GLY A 227 15.50 6.81 4.94
N ASN A 228 15.08 7.28 6.12
CA ASN A 228 14.60 6.48 7.25
C ASN A 228 15.65 5.42 7.68
N ASN A 229 16.90 5.86 7.87
CA ASN A 229 18.05 5.05 8.27
C ASN A 229 18.46 5.43 9.70
N GLU A 230 17.59 5.19 10.67
CA GLU A 230 17.77 5.61 12.05
C GLU A 230 17.98 4.43 12.99
N PHE A 231 17.47 3.25 12.62
CA PHE A 231 17.47 2.09 13.50
C PHE A 231 18.59 1.11 13.18
N VAL A 232 19.07 0.47 14.25
CA VAL A 232 20.01 -0.64 14.23
C VAL A 232 19.45 -1.79 15.06
N ILE A 233 19.86 -3.01 14.70
CA ILE A 233 19.45 -4.23 15.39
C ILE A 233 20.66 -4.98 15.95
N ASP A 234 20.53 -5.58 17.13
CA ASP A 234 21.46 -6.55 17.68
C ASP A 234 21.40 -7.85 16.86
N TYR A 235 22.33 -8.01 15.96
CA TYR A 235 22.46 -9.20 15.10
C TYR A 235 23.78 -9.94 15.36
N GLU A 236 24.34 -9.80 16.56
CA GLU A 236 25.55 -10.50 16.98
C GLU A 236 25.37 -12.02 16.83
N ASN A 237 26.40 -12.71 16.33
CA ASN A 237 26.37 -14.15 16.05
C ASN A 237 25.14 -14.58 15.19
N SER A 238 24.89 -13.83 14.11
CA SER A 238 23.75 -14.07 13.20
C SER A 238 22.38 -13.96 13.88
N GLY A 239 22.27 -13.13 14.91
CA GLY A 239 21.02 -12.90 15.64
C GLY A 239 20.59 -14.04 16.56
N MET A 240 21.52 -14.87 17.03
CA MET A 240 21.22 -16.02 17.88
C MET A 240 20.44 -15.62 19.14
N ASN A 241 20.67 -14.44 19.71
CA ASN A 241 19.94 -13.92 20.85
C ASN A 241 18.43 -13.69 20.56
N ILE A 242 18.08 -13.49 19.30
CA ILE A 242 16.71 -13.31 18.82
C ILE A 242 16.17 -14.66 18.34
N PHE A 243 16.78 -15.23 17.32
CA PHE A 243 16.26 -16.38 16.57
C PHE A 243 16.54 -17.74 17.21
N GLY A 244 17.34 -17.80 18.27
CA GLY A 244 17.46 -18.98 19.14
C GLY A 244 16.18 -19.30 19.91
N ASN A 245 15.18 -18.41 19.88
CA ASN A 245 13.89 -18.57 20.58
C ASN A 245 12.75 -18.44 19.57
N ALA A 246 11.75 -19.33 19.66
CA ALA A 246 10.54 -19.23 18.85
C ALA A 246 9.55 -18.17 19.38
N ILE A 247 9.62 -17.88 20.66
CA ILE A 247 8.76 -16.92 21.38
C ILE A 247 9.62 -16.15 22.39
N ILE A 248 9.46 -14.83 22.40
CA ILE A 248 10.05 -13.93 23.39
C ILE A 248 8.92 -13.07 23.96
N ASP A 249 8.78 -13.05 25.30
CA ASP A 249 7.71 -12.33 26.02
C ASP A 249 6.30 -12.61 25.44
N GLY A 250 6.02 -13.89 25.11
CA GLY A 250 4.72 -14.31 24.55
C GLY A 250 4.48 -13.89 23.09
N ARG A 251 5.46 -13.30 22.42
CA ARG A 251 5.37 -12.87 21.01
C ARG A 251 6.21 -13.77 20.12
N VAL A 252 5.68 -14.07 18.95
CA VAL A 252 6.36 -14.89 17.95
C VAL A 252 7.61 -14.19 17.44
N VAL A 253 8.70 -14.94 17.34
CA VAL A 253 9.94 -14.55 16.66
C VAL A 253 9.94 -15.19 15.27
N GLN A 254 10.29 -14.42 14.27
CA GLN A 254 10.32 -14.89 12.88
C GLN A 254 11.53 -14.30 12.16
N ASP A 255 12.26 -15.15 11.46
CA ASP A 255 13.34 -14.75 10.56
C ASP A 255 12.92 -14.94 9.09
N TYR A 256 13.74 -14.43 8.17
CA TYR A 256 13.61 -14.64 6.73
C TYR A 256 14.93 -15.14 6.12
N PRO A 257 14.89 -15.78 4.93
CA PRO A 257 16.08 -16.43 4.36
C PRO A 257 17.27 -15.48 4.17
N ASP A 258 18.48 -15.97 4.49
CA ASP A 258 19.74 -15.24 4.47
C ASP A 258 20.05 -14.60 3.11
N LYS A 259 19.63 -15.22 2.00
CA LYS A 259 19.84 -14.68 0.65
C LYS A 259 19.17 -13.31 0.39
N TYR A 260 18.29 -12.88 1.28
CA TYR A 260 17.61 -11.58 1.20
C TYR A 260 18.10 -10.58 2.26
N LYS A 261 19.11 -10.95 3.06
CA LYS A 261 19.70 -10.10 4.10
C LYS A 261 20.86 -9.30 3.52
N PHE A 262 20.91 -8.01 3.86
CA PHE A 262 21.98 -7.06 3.50
C PHE A 262 22.12 -6.74 2.01
N ILE A 263 21.31 -7.30 1.15
CA ILE A 263 21.33 -7.03 -0.30
C ILE A 263 20.64 -5.69 -0.64
N PRO A 264 20.91 -5.13 -1.84
CA PRO A 264 20.10 -4.04 -2.37
C PRO A 264 18.62 -4.45 -2.55
N LEU A 265 17.69 -3.59 -2.11
CA LEU A 265 16.27 -3.85 -2.15
C LEU A 265 15.45 -2.55 -2.21
N ILE A 266 14.18 -2.66 -2.55
CA ILE A 266 13.20 -1.59 -2.41
C ILE A 266 12.41 -1.82 -1.13
N SER A 267 12.26 -0.79 -0.30
CA SER A 267 11.47 -0.86 0.92
C SER A 267 10.32 0.14 0.93
N TRP A 268 9.27 -0.19 1.67
CA TRP A 268 8.17 0.71 1.99
C TRP A 268 7.68 0.49 3.41
N SER A 269 6.96 1.47 3.95
CA SER A 269 6.29 1.33 5.23
C SER A 269 4.99 0.55 5.04
N LYS A 270 4.83 -0.58 5.74
CA LYS A 270 3.65 -1.43 5.65
C LYS A 270 2.36 -0.67 6.03
N ILE A 271 2.45 0.24 6.99
CA ILE A 271 1.32 1.08 7.44
C ILE A 271 1.66 2.54 7.10
N SER A 272 0.74 3.22 6.43
CA SER A 272 0.85 4.64 6.12
C SER A 272 -0.52 5.30 6.10
N SER A 273 -0.65 6.46 6.74
CA SER A 273 -1.88 7.27 6.72
C SER A 273 -2.10 8.03 5.40
N GLY A 274 -1.11 7.99 4.51
CA GLY A 274 -1.13 8.68 3.23
C GLY A 274 -0.78 7.77 2.06
N LYS A 275 -0.14 8.35 1.06
CA LYS A 275 0.35 7.61 -0.11
C LYS A 275 1.50 6.68 0.25
N PRO A 276 1.65 5.53 -0.43
CA PRO A 276 2.84 4.72 -0.28
C PRO A 276 4.07 5.47 -0.78
N SER A 277 5.22 5.21 -0.17
CA SER A 277 6.51 5.73 -0.62
C SER A 277 7.55 4.63 -0.59
N PHE A 278 8.32 4.54 -1.66
CA PHE A 278 9.28 3.47 -1.88
C PHE A 278 10.70 4.02 -1.86
N ARG A 279 11.60 3.30 -1.21
CA ARG A 279 13.00 3.71 -0.94
C ARG A 279 13.97 2.62 -1.34
N TYR A 280 15.09 3.02 -1.88
CA TYR A 280 16.26 2.16 -1.99
C TYR A 280 16.84 1.89 -0.61
N LYS A 281 17.19 0.65 -0.35
CA LYS A 281 17.91 0.19 0.83
C LYS A 281 18.99 -0.81 0.43
N SER A 282 20.09 -0.79 1.15
CA SER A 282 21.15 -1.81 1.05
C SER A 282 21.80 -2.00 2.43
N ASN A 283 22.57 -3.06 2.57
CA ASN A 283 23.38 -3.31 3.75
C ASN A 283 22.60 -3.36 5.07
N CYS A 284 21.31 -3.71 5.02
CA CYS A 284 20.42 -3.70 6.17
C CYS A 284 19.61 -4.99 6.32
N LEU A 285 19.09 -5.19 7.51
CA LEU A 285 18.03 -6.15 7.82
C LEU A 285 16.68 -5.44 7.82
N SER A 286 15.59 -6.15 7.59
CA SER A 286 14.25 -5.55 7.49
C SER A 286 13.28 -6.08 8.53
N ASP A 287 12.51 -5.17 9.12
CA ASP A 287 11.37 -5.43 10.00
C ASP A 287 10.11 -5.80 9.20
N ILE A 288 9.15 -6.44 9.84
CA ILE A 288 7.83 -6.66 9.26
C ILE A 288 7.14 -5.35 8.87
N ALA A 289 7.39 -4.26 9.58
CA ALA A 289 6.86 -2.92 9.27
C ALA A 289 7.60 -2.23 8.11
N GLY A 290 8.84 -2.65 7.84
CA GLY A 290 9.68 -2.24 6.72
C GLY A 290 9.67 -3.30 5.62
N ALA A 291 8.52 -3.52 4.99
CA ALA A 291 8.37 -4.50 3.93
C ALA A 291 9.33 -4.22 2.76
N MET A 292 9.65 -5.25 1.99
CA MET A 292 10.70 -5.20 0.97
C MET A 292 10.33 -5.90 -0.34
N LEU A 293 10.92 -5.44 -1.43
CA LEU A 293 10.95 -6.08 -2.73
C LEU A 293 12.40 -6.40 -3.08
N CYS A 294 12.70 -7.67 -3.24
CA CYS A 294 14.02 -8.17 -3.62
C CYS A 294 14.02 -8.60 -5.08
N THR A 295 15.09 -8.27 -5.81
CA THR A 295 15.26 -8.65 -7.21
C THR A 295 16.74 -8.65 -7.57
N ASP A 296 17.13 -9.51 -8.50
CA ASP A 296 18.47 -9.56 -9.06
C ASP A 296 18.63 -8.63 -10.27
N ASN A 297 17.51 -8.16 -10.85
CA ASN A 297 17.51 -7.35 -12.06
C ASN A 297 16.52 -6.18 -11.94
N GLU A 298 16.78 -5.10 -12.67
CA GLU A 298 15.85 -3.97 -12.87
C GLU A 298 15.39 -3.27 -11.58
N LEU A 299 16.19 -3.30 -10.49
CA LEU A 299 15.82 -2.73 -9.18
C LEU A 299 15.42 -1.26 -9.30
N TYR A 300 16.20 -0.47 -10.01
CA TYR A 300 15.93 0.97 -10.18
C TYR A 300 14.71 1.23 -11.04
N TYR A 301 14.50 0.41 -12.07
CA TYR A 301 13.27 0.50 -12.87
C TYR A 301 12.03 0.27 -12.00
N TYR A 302 12.02 -0.79 -11.17
CA TYR A 302 10.89 -1.04 -10.27
C TYR A 302 10.72 0.04 -9.21
N LEU A 303 11.80 0.62 -8.70
CA LEU A 303 11.73 1.75 -7.78
C LEU A 303 11.11 2.99 -8.44
N GLY A 304 11.48 3.29 -9.68
CA GLY A 304 10.89 4.35 -10.49
C GLY A 304 9.40 4.12 -10.74
N TYR A 305 9.04 2.92 -11.19
CA TYR A 305 7.66 2.51 -11.38
C TYR A 305 6.84 2.66 -10.09
N LEU A 306 7.30 2.10 -8.97
CA LEU A 306 6.59 2.12 -7.70
C LEU A 306 6.39 3.53 -7.13
N ASN A 307 7.30 4.46 -7.38
CA ASN A 307 7.15 5.87 -7.00
C ASN A 307 6.38 6.72 -8.01
N SER A 308 5.95 6.15 -9.15
CA SER A 308 5.13 6.86 -10.14
C SER A 308 3.67 6.98 -9.69
N ILE A 309 2.89 7.75 -10.44
CA ILE A 309 1.44 7.92 -10.20
C ILE A 309 0.63 6.65 -10.48
N VAL A 310 1.14 5.73 -11.32
CA VAL A 310 0.39 4.56 -11.78
C VAL A 310 0.12 3.56 -10.64
N PRO A 311 1.15 3.04 -9.91
CA PRO A 311 0.91 2.17 -8.76
C PRO A 311 0.08 2.83 -7.65
N GLU A 312 0.24 4.14 -7.42
CA GLU A 312 -0.58 4.87 -6.46
C GLU A 312 -2.07 4.76 -6.80
N LYS A 313 -2.42 4.97 -8.07
CA LYS A 313 -3.82 4.83 -8.55
C LYS A 313 -4.33 3.39 -8.45
N ILE A 314 -3.50 2.42 -8.80
CA ILE A 314 -3.85 1.00 -8.71
C ILE A 314 -4.07 0.60 -7.26
N LEU A 315 -3.16 0.95 -6.36
CA LEU A 315 -3.26 0.63 -4.93
C LEU A 315 -4.47 1.30 -4.27
N SER A 316 -4.87 2.48 -4.72
CA SER A 316 -6.11 3.11 -4.24
C SER A 316 -7.38 2.30 -4.54
N ILE A 317 -7.30 1.35 -5.46
CA ILE A 317 -8.39 0.43 -5.82
C ILE A 317 -8.22 -0.91 -5.09
N MET A 318 -7.02 -1.49 -5.14
CA MET A 318 -6.75 -2.82 -4.60
C MET A 318 -6.61 -2.83 -3.07
N SER A 319 -6.12 -1.76 -2.50
CA SER A 319 -5.87 -1.61 -1.07
C SER A 319 -6.36 -0.25 -0.57
N PRO A 320 -7.66 -0.02 -0.54
CA PRO A 320 -8.23 1.21 0.02
C PRO A 320 -8.15 1.20 1.57
N THR A 321 -6.99 0.79 2.11
CA THR A 321 -6.69 0.71 3.56
C THR A 321 -5.40 1.43 3.84
N LEU A 322 -5.03 1.55 5.13
CA LEU A 322 -3.73 2.09 5.54
C LEU A 322 -2.58 1.09 5.37
N ASN A 323 -2.88 -0.16 5.06
CA ASN A 323 -1.90 -1.23 4.98
C ASN A 323 -1.51 -1.51 3.53
N PHE A 324 -0.21 -1.51 3.27
CA PHE A 324 0.40 -1.87 1.99
C PHE A 324 1.15 -3.20 2.16
N GLU A 325 0.39 -4.31 2.08
CA GLU A 325 0.94 -5.65 2.23
C GLU A 325 1.80 -6.05 1.03
N SER A 326 2.81 -6.89 1.27
CA SER A 326 3.71 -7.38 0.21
C SER A 326 2.97 -8.07 -0.93
N GLY A 327 1.88 -8.80 -0.62
CA GLY A 327 1.02 -9.43 -1.63
C GLY A 327 0.30 -8.42 -2.53
N GLN A 328 -0.12 -7.28 -1.99
CA GLN A 328 -0.77 -6.21 -2.77
C GLN A 328 0.23 -5.52 -3.71
N ILE A 329 1.44 -5.23 -3.21
CA ILE A 329 2.52 -4.69 -4.03
C ILE A 329 2.91 -5.69 -5.12
N GLY A 330 3.02 -6.98 -4.78
CA GLY A 330 3.31 -8.04 -5.74
C GLY A 330 2.27 -8.22 -6.85
N ASN A 331 1.04 -7.83 -6.61
CA ASN A 331 -0.06 -7.89 -7.59
C ASN A 331 -0.15 -6.65 -8.50
N LEU A 332 0.77 -5.70 -8.41
CA LEU A 332 0.82 -4.57 -9.35
C LEU A 332 1.27 -5.02 -10.74
N PRO A 333 0.58 -4.59 -11.82
CA PRO A 333 0.96 -4.90 -13.18
C PRO A 333 2.10 -4.00 -13.65
N VAL A 334 3.16 -4.58 -14.20
CA VAL A 334 4.32 -3.87 -14.76
C VAL A 334 4.29 -3.97 -16.27
N LEU A 335 4.37 -2.83 -16.93
CA LEU A 335 4.54 -2.67 -18.37
C LEU A 335 5.90 -2.02 -18.59
N PHE A 336 6.83 -2.74 -19.18
CA PHE A 336 8.17 -2.20 -19.42
C PHE A 336 8.19 -1.16 -20.55
N SER A 337 8.84 -0.04 -20.32
CA SER A 337 9.06 1.01 -21.30
C SER A 337 10.30 1.84 -20.94
N LYS A 338 11.18 2.10 -21.89
CA LYS A 338 12.33 3.03 -21.75
C LYS A 338 13.13 2.83 -20.46
N SER A 339 13.51 1.59 -20.12
CA SER A 339 14.10 1.23 -18.81
C SER A 339 15.36 2.04 -18.50
N ASN A 340 16.27 2.25 -19.46
CA ASN A 340 17.50 3.01 -19.25
C ASN A 340 17.23 4.44 -18.78
N PHE A 341 16.30 5.15 -19.42
CA PHE A 341 15.94 6.51 -19.01
C PHE A 341 15.36 6.55 -17.59
N VAL A 342 14.52 5.57 -17.25
CA VAL A 342 13.93 5.47 -15.89
C VAL A 342 15.03 5.21 -14.86
N THR A 343 15.97 4.29 -15.16
CA THR A 343 17.08 3.94 -14.28
C THR A 343 17.95 5.15 -13.95
N GLU A 344 18.40 5.89 -14.99
CA GLU A 344 19.21 7.10 -14.81
C GLU A 344 18.50 8.14 -13.90
N LYS A 345 17.21 8.39 -14.14
CA LYS A 345 16.44 9.34 -13.32
C LYS A 345 16.22 8.86 -11.89
N VAL A 346 16.14 7.58 -11.67
CA VAL A 346 16.04 6.99 -10.31
C VAL A 346 17.35 7.14 -9.56
N GLU A 347 18.49 6.89 -10.22
CA GLU A 347 19.82 7.08 -9.63
C GLU A 347 20.03 8.54 -9.21
N GLU A 348 19.73 9.50 -10.10
CA GLU A 348 19.77 10.94 -9.77
C GLU A 348 18.91 11.26 -8.53
N ASN A 349 17.67 10.72 -8.45
CA ASN A 349 16.76 10.96 -7.33
C ASN A 349 17.27 10.34 -6.01
N ILE A 350 17.88 9.15 -6.08
CA ILE A 350 18.50 8.51 -4.92
C ILE A 350 19.65 9.40 -4.42
N ASP A 351 20.53 9.85 -5.31
CA ASP A 351 21.67 10.69 -4.95
C ASP A 351 21.25 12.03 -4.32
N ILE A 352 20.25 12.70 -4.90
CA ILE A 352 19.69 13.94 -4.35
C ILE A 352 19.12 13.71 -2.96
N THR A 353 18.29 12.68 -2.79
CA THR A 353 17.63 12.42 -1.51
C THR A 353 18.58 11.83 -0.46
N LYS A 354 19.64 11.14 -0.89
CA LYS A 354 20.72 10.71 0.00
C LYS A 354 21.51 11.91 0.53
N LYS A 355 21.90 12.84 -0.34
CA LYS A 355 22.56 14.10 0.07
C LYS A 355 21.70 14.91 1.04
N ASP A 356 20.38 15.00 0.77
CA ASP A 356 19.43 15.63 1.69
C ASP A 356 19.41 14.91 3.05
N TRP A 357 19.26 13.59 3.06
CA TRP A 357 19.25 12.79 4.29
C TRP A 357 20.55 12.94 5.10
N ASP A 358 21.69 12.85 4.44
CA ASP A 358 23.00 12.93 5.08
C ASP A 358 23.41 14.34 5.50
N SER A 359 22.59 15.35 5.16
CA SER A 359 22.78 16.73 5.64
C SER A 359 22.24 16.98 7.05
N PHE A 360 21.57 15.99 7.65
CA PHE A 360 21.00 16.07 9.00
C PHE A 360 21.67 15.10 9.96
N GLU A 361 21.79 15.49 11.23
CA GLU A 361 22.43 14.70 12.30
C GLU A 361 21.72 13.37 12.62
N THR A 362 20.52 13.15 12.06
CA THR A 362 19.81 11.87 12.13
C THR A 362 20.43 10.78 11.23
N SER A 363 21.31 11.17 10.30
CA SER A 363 22.07 10.23 9.48
C SER A 363 23.34 9.79 10.17
N TRP A 364 23.67 8.49 10.15
CA TRP A 364 25.00 8.00 10.57
C TRP A 364 26.12 8.34 9.57
N ASP A 365 25.80 8.89 8.41
CA ASP A 365 26.73 9.40 7.41
C ASP A 365 26.81 10.94 7.43
N PHE A 366 26.17 11.61 8.43
CA PHE A 366 26.26 13.05 8.60
C PHE A 366 27.70 13.50 8.79
N SER A 367 28.11 14.47 8.02
CA SER A 367 29.43 15.08 8.12
C SER A 367 29.37 16.58 8.38
N LYS A 368 28.44 17.27 7.70
CA LYS A 368 28.29 18.72 7.80
C LYS A 368 26.93 19.17 7.26
N HIS A 369 26.30 20.13 7.93
CA HIS A 369 25.06 20.71 7.47
C HIS A 369 25.25 21.52 6.18
N GLN A 370 24.30 21.46 5.23
CA GLN A 370 24.40 22.11 3.91
C GLN A 370 24.66 23.61 3.99
N LEU A 371 24.04 24.32 4.93
CA LEU A 371 24.26 25.76 5.15
C LEU A 371 25.72 26.11 5.51
N LEU A 372 26.53 25.13 5.95
CA LEU A 372 27.93 25.32 6.31
C LEU A 372 28.90 24.89 5.20
N ILE A 373 28.40 24.38 4.08
CA ILE A 373 29.22 23.91 2.93
C ILE A 373 29.49 25.06 1.95
N GLY A 374 28.63 26.09 1.90
CA GLY A 374 28.83 27.30 1.08
C GLY A 374 30.05 28.10 1.54
N ASN A 375 30.87 28.50 0.59
CA ASN A 375 31.95 29.46 0.81
C ASN A 375 31.37 30.75 1.38
N SER A 376 32.07 31.27 2.39
CA SER A 376 31.90 32.58 3.05
C SER A 376 30.68 33.45 2.64
N LEU A 377 29.96 33.96 3.62
CA LEU A 377 28.88 34.96 3.50
C LEU A 377 29.18 36.18 2.57
N LYS A 378 30.27 36.15 1.80
CA LYS A 378 30.70 37.23 0.91
C LYS A 378 30.16 37.11 -0.52
N ASP A 379 29.59 35.96 -0.91
CA ASP A 379 29.16 35.75 -2.32
C ASP A 379 27.64 35.87 -2.50
N ASN A 380 26.89 36.30 -1.48
CA ASN A 380 25.43 36.45 -1.53
C ASN A 380 24.95 37.83 -0.99
N VAL A 381 25.68 38.92 -1.29
CA VAL A 381 25.19 40.30 -1.12
C VAL A 381 25.21 40.99 -2.45
#